data_b1685a89458cee9b4aa82e49d0e39c78
#
_entry.id   b1685a89458cee9b4aa82e49d0e39c78
#
_cell.length_a   1.000
_cell.length_b   1.000
_cell.length_c   1.000
_cell.angle_alpha   90.00
_cell.angle_beta   90.00
_cell.angle_gamma   90.00
#
_symmetry.space_group_name_H-M   'P 1'
#
loop_
_entity.id
_entity.type
_entity.pdbx_description
1 polymer ?
#
loop_
_entity_poly.entity_id
_entity_poly.type
_entity_poly.pdbx_seq_one_letter_code
_entity_poly.pdbx_strand_id
1 'polypeptide(L)'
;MKLHLPLSLLSSLLACMAAVSSPHAVAETYTWLGGTVDVHLNTNWTPDYGSSNWSATWAGTATNSMRFDAGSMTGQVKALQASFNTLSLGGITVTDNSDGFSVSKSNGSNRTVNLRDGGEGYTLFDIGGDFSLGVASQVWNGVVFNSSALFNIASGKTMNIYGGLGTAGTGARTMTVGTDGFAGTLILNTAAQSSMTADWVISHGATVQLNNAAALGSGSVSLNGGNITAQHDAVYNNALAVSGSSGMNVNAATRFASVSLSNAAVLNMNGGTLGIANAGVLTLGSSGTITGNLTLGNASLLNF
;
A
#
# COMPACT_ATOMS: atom_id res chain seq x y z
N MET A 1 30.73 -33.19 46.31
CA MET A 1 31.02 -32.90 44.91
C MET A 1 30.69 -31.43 44.64
N LYS A 2 31.70 -30.55 44.61
CA LYS A 2 31.51 -29.09 44.36
C LYS A 2 31.63 -28.87 42.86
N LEU A 3 30.54 -28.47 42.23
CA LEU A 3 30.51 -28.13 40.81
C LEU A 3 31.13 -26.74 40.64
N HIS A 4 32.34 -26.67 40.08
CA HIS A 4 32.95 -25.42 39.63
C HIS A 4 32.51 -25.14 38.20
N LEU A 5 31.57 -24.24 37.99
CA LEU A 5 31.30 -23.72 36.67
C LEU A 5 32.39 -22.69 36.32
N PRO A 6 33.00 -22.79 35.15
CA PRO A 6 34.02 -21.82 34.74
C PRO A 6 33.42 -20.44 34.51
N LEU A 7 34.11 -19.45 35.02
CA LEU A 7 33.71 -18.01 34.99
C LEU A 7 33.46 -17.48 33.56
N SER A 8 33.98 -18.15 32.55
CA SER A 8 33.82 -17.82 31.14
C SER A 8 32.41 -18.06 30.58
N LEU A 9 31.62 -18.95 31.20
CA LEU A 9 30.23 -19.18 30.79
C LEU A 9 29.27 -18.13 31.33
N LEU A 10 29.63 -17.47 32.45
CA LEU A 10 28.79 -16.40 33.02
C LEU A 10 28.92 -15.10 32.23
N SER A 11 30.07 -14.80 31.66
CA SER A 11 30.30 -13.60 30.87
C SER A 11 29.64 -13.65 29.49
N SER A 12 29.55 -14.83 28.88
CA SER A 12 28.85 -15.00 27.59
C SER A 12 27.33 -14.91 27.72
N LEU A 13 26.78 -15.36 28.86
CA LEU A 13 25.34 -15.25 29.13
C LEU A 13 24.93 -13.81 29.42
N LEU A 14 25.77 -13.00 30.10
CA LEU A 14 25.50 -11.60 30.39
C LEU A 14 25.63 -10.72 29.14
N ALA A 15 26.54 -11.06 28.22
CA ALA A 15 26.66 -10.36 26.93
C ALA A 15 25.48 -10.61 26.00
N CYS A 16 24.85 -11.81 26.09
CA CYS A 16 23.68 -12.13 25.28
C CYS A 16 22.40 -11.44 25.79
N MET A 17 22.32 -11.14 27.10
CA MET A 17 21.18 -10.41 27.68
C MET A 17 21.27 -8.89 27.50
N ALA A 18 22.44 -8.33 27.20
CA ALA A 18 22.61 -6.90 26.92
C ALA A 18 22.30 -6.53 25.46
N ALA A 19 22.10 -7.52 24.57
CA ALA A 19 21.75 -7.28 23.17
C ALA A 19 20.24 -7.20 22.89
N VAL A 20 19.41 -7.28 23.92
CA VAL A 20 17.95 -7.25 23.80
C VAL A 20 17.39 -6.09 24.59
N SER A 21 17.43 -4.94 24.03
CA SER A 21 16.42 -3.86 24.08
C SER A 21 17.06 -2.54 23.67
N SER A 22 17.27 -2.35 22.37
CA SER A 22 17.03 -0.99 21.87
C SER A 22 15.54 -0.74 22.12
N PRO A 23 15.14 0.27 22.92
CA PRO A 23 13.73 0.60 22.98
C PRO A 23 13.32 0.96 21.55
N HIS A 24 12.52 0.09 20.93
CA HIS A 24 11.80 0.51 19.73
C HIS A 24 11.00 1.71 20.20
N ALA A 25 11.26 2.87 19.61
CA ALA A 25 10.42 4.02 19.85
C ALA A 25 8.99 3.55 19.51
N VAL A 26 8.12 3.52 20.52
CA VAL A 26 6.72 3.16 20.33
C VAL A 26 6.16 4.21 19.37
N ALA A 27 5.66 3.79 18.25
CA ALA A 27 5.02 4.69 17.29
C ALA A 27 3.78 5.30 17.96
N GLU A 28 3.69 6.62 17.97
CA GLU A 28 2.53 7.32 18.50
C GLU A 28 1.49 7.54 17.42
N THR A 29 0.22 7.52 17.83
CA THR A 29 -0.89 7.92 16.96
C THR A 29 -1.32 9.33 17.35
N TYR A 30 -1.25 10.24 16.38
CA TYR A 30 -1.70 11.61 16.52
C TYR A 30 -3.06 11.79 15.88
N THR A 31 -4.05 12.17 16.68
CA THR A 31 -5.43 12.38 16.22
C THR A 31 -5.63 13.85 15.82
N TRP A 32 -6.17 14.06 14.64
CA TRP A 32 -6.53 15.38 14.13
C TRP A 32 -7.73 15.96 14.88
N LEU A 33 -7.56 17.16 15.42
CA LEU A 33 -8.60 17.87 16.20
C LEU A 33 -9.50 18.78 15.33
N GLY A 34 -9.20 18.89 14.05
CA GLY A 34 -9.81 19.92 13.20
C GLY A 34 -9.02 21.23 13.21
N GLY A 35 -9.62 22.30 12.71
CA GLY A 35 -8.99 23.62 12.67
C GLY A 35 -8.57 24.03 11.27
N THR A 36 -7.37 24.59 11.11
CA THR A 36 -6.86 24.99 9.80
C THR A 36 -6.46 23.78 8.97
N VAL A 37 -6.45 23.92 7.65
CA VAL A 37 -6.11 22.84 6.70
C VAL A 37 -4.62 22.46 6.67
N ASP A 38 -3.82 22.89 7.64
CA ASP A 38 -2.39 22.65 7.67
C ASP A 38 -2.01 21.60 8.71
N VAL A 39 -1.63 20.42 8.24
CA VAL A 39 -1.16 19.32 9.13
C VAL A 39 0.15 19.65 9.85
N HIS A 40 0.82 20.70 9.45
CA HIS A 40 2.05 21.15 10.08
C HIS A 40 1.82 21.81 11.45
N LEU A 41 0.62 22.29 11.76
CA LEU A 41 0.33 22.94 13.01
C LEU A 41 0.10 21.90 14.11
N ASN A 42 0.98 21.93 15.14
CA ASN A 42 0.92 21.01 16.28
C ASN A 42 -0.40 21.10 17.06
N THR A 43 -0.98 22.30 17.16
CA THR A 43 -2.25 22.54 17.84
C THR A 43 -3.46 21.85 17.20
N ASN A 44 -3.29 21.34 15.98
CA ASN A 44 -4.32 20.59 15.28
C ASN A 44 -4.31 19.09 15.64
N TRP A 45 -3.43 18.65 16.54
CA TRP A 45 -3.23 17.23 16.86
C TRP A 45 -3.31 16.96 18.37
N THR A 46 -3.70 15.74 18.72
CA THR A 46 -3.57 15.21 20.08
C THR A 46 -2.93 13.81 20.04
N PRO A 47 -1.91 13.51 20.85
CA PRO A 47 -1.22 14.48 21.71
C PRO A 47 -0.56 15.61 20.92
N ASP A 48 -0.34 16.76 21.59
CA ASP A 48 0.40 17.88 21.02
C ASP A 48 1.89 17.52 20.92
N TYR A 49 2.47 17.58 19.71
CA TYR A 49 3.88 17.27 19.49
C TYR A 49 4.83 18.47 19.68
N GLY A 50 4.30 19.62 20.10
CA GLY A 50 5.07 20.86 20.33
C GLY A 50 5.44 21.60 19.03
N SER A 51 5.49 22.93 19.09
CA SER A 51 5.67 23.78 17.91
C SER A 51 7.01 23.61 17.17
N SER A 52 8.02 23.05 17.82
CA SER A 52 9.36 22.83 17.29
C SER A 52 9.62 21.37 16.84
N ASN A 53 8.69 20.46 17.04
CA ASN A 53 8.94 19.02 16.92
C ASN A 53 8.41 18.38 15.64
N TRP A 54 8.00 19.19 14.62
CA TRP A 54 7.56 18.62 13.34
C TRP A 54 8.55 17.61 12.77
N SER A 55 9.83 17.94 12.71
CA SER A 55 10.85 17.06 12.12
C SER A 55 11.06 15.78 12.93
N ALA A 56 10.87 15.80 14.24
CA ALA A 56 10.93 14.59 15.07
C ALA A 56 9.68 13.72 14.89
N THR A 57 8.51 14.34 14.68
CA THR A 57 7.23 13.65 14.60
C THR A 57 6.94 13.09 13.20
N TRP A 58 7.22 13.86 12.15
CA TRP A 58 6.75 13.57 10.79
C TRP A 58 7.83 13.52 9.71
N ALA A 59 9.09 13.77 10.04
CA ALA A 59 10.18 13.76 9.08
C ALA A 59 11.23 12.70 9.40
N GLY A 60 12.11 12.45 8.46
CA GLY A 60 13.25 11.56 8.62
C GLY A 60 12.84 10.10 8.80
N THR A 61 13.07 9.55 9.99
CA THR A 61 12.79 8.16 10.36
C THR A 61 11.53 7.99 11.20
N ALA A 62 10.69 9.03 11.32
CA ALA A 62 9.45 8.95 12.10
C ALA A 62 8.55 7.81 11.59
N THR A 63 7.92 7.12 12.55
CA THR A 63 7.02 5.99 12.33
C THR A 63 5.63 6.24 12.88
N ASN A 64 5.35 7.47 13.32
CA ASN A 64 4.08 7.86 13.91
C ASN A 64 2.94 7.79 12.91
N SER A 65 1.73 7.54 13.40
CA SER A 65 0.54 7.41 12.58
C SER A 65 -0.37 8.63 12.71
N MET A 66 -1.05 8.97 11.62
CA MET A 66 -2.10 9.98 11.60
C MET A 66 -3.47 9.33 11.76
N ARG A 67 -4.30 9.90 12.62
CA ARG A 67 -5.70 9.50 12.79
C ARG A 67 -6.63 10.68 12.54
N PHE A 68 -7.65 10.43 11.75
CA PHE A 68 -8.68 11.39 11.40
C PHE A 68 -10.04 10.81 11.79
N ASP A 69 -10.69 11.45 12.77
CA ASP A 69 -11.99 11.02 13.27
C ASP A 69 -13.13 11.81 12.58
N ALA A 70 -14.27 11.15 12.43
CA ALA A 70 -15.49 11.78 11.93
C ALA A 70 -15.83 13.05 12.73
N GLY A 71 -16.28 14.08 12.06
CA GLY A 71 -16.67 15.35 12.68
C GLY A 71 -15.55 16.38 12.85
N SER A 72 -14.27 15.97 12.81
CA SER A 72 -13.14 16.91 12.80
C SER A 72 -12.71 17.32 11.38
N MET A 73 -13.32 16.72 10.35
CA MET A 73 -12.86 16.81 8.97
C MET A 73 -13.72 17.77 8.16
N THR A 74 -13.15 18.88 7.77
CA THR A 74 -13.75 19.83 6.83
C THR A 74 -12.74 20.21 5.74
N GLY A 75 -12.95 19.70 4.52
CA GLY A 75 -12.15 20.09 3.36
C GLY A 75 -10.81 19.40 3.22
N GLN A 76 -9.92 19.97 2.41
CA GLN A 76 -8.59 19.42 2.15
C GLN A 76 -7.61 19.75 3.27
N VAL A 77 -6.90 18.76 3.74
CA VAL A 77 -5.78 18.93 4.66
C VAL A 77 -4.50 18.99 3.83
N LYS A 78 -3.80 20.12 3.89
CA LYS A 78 -2.50 20.27 3.22
C LYS A 78 -1.39 19.74 4.11
N ALA A 79 -0.70 18.73 3.61
CA ALA A 79 0.53 18.26 4.25
C ALA A 79 1.69 19.20 3.91
N LEU A 80 2.65 19.39 4.73
CA LEU A 80 3.97 19.98 4.51
C LEU A 80 4.03 21.41 3.97
N GLN A 81 4.59 22.27 4.78
CA GLN A 81 5.04 23.61 4.39
C GLN A 81 6.43 23.61 3.71
N ALA A 82 6.86 24.77 3.23
CA ALA A 82 8.05 24.95 2.38
C ALA A 82 9.38 24.44 2.94
N SER A 83 9.49 24.26 4.25
CA SER A 83 10.74 23.84 4.91
C SER A 83 10.97 22.34 4.96
N PHE A 84 9.96 21.51 4.66
CA PHE A 84 10.07 20.05 4.78
C PHE A 84 9.78 19.36 3.46
N ASN A 85 10.70 18.51 3.02
CA ASN A 85 10.60 17.81 1.73
C ASN A 85 9.97 16.42 1.87
N THR A 86 9.81 15.93 3.10
CA THR A 86 9.40 14.55 3.35
C THR A 86 8.40 14.49 4.50
N LEU A 87 7.31 13.77 4.29
CA LEU A 87 6.37 13.34 5.32
C LEU A 87 6.63 11.86 5.60
N SER A 88 6.99 11.49 6.82
CA SER A 88 7.20 10.09 7.23
C SER A 88 6.09 9.61 8.13
N LEU A 89 5.48 8.48 7.79
CA LEU A 89 4.30 7.94 8.45
C LEU A 89 4.44 6.44 8.70
N GLY A 90 3.99 5.99 9.88
CA GLY A 90 3.77 4.57 10.19
C GLY A 90 2.40 4.07 9.73
N GLY A 91 1.44 4.96 9.54
CA GLY A 91 0.11 4.62 9.07
C GLY A 91 -0.85 5.81 9.02
N ILE A 92 -2.02 5.55 8.46
CA ILE A 92 -3.14 6.50 8.41
C ILE A 92 -4.42 5.76 8.79
N THR A 93 -5.10 6.26 9.80
CA THR A 93 -6.45 5.80 10.18
C THR A 93 -7.45 6.90 9.86
N VAL A 94 -8.49 6.56 9.13
CA VAL A 94 -9.64 7.41 8.85
C VAL A 94 -10.87 6.70 9.39
N THR A 95 -11.44 7.21 10.47
CA THR A 95 -12.65 6.61 11.01
C THR A 95 -13.87 6.98 10.18
N ASP A 96 -14.97 6.32 10.45
CA ASP A 96 -16.22 6.39 9.71
C ASP A 96 -16.70 7.83 9.39
N ASN A 97 -17.38 7.99 8.24
CA ASN A 97 -18.12 9.18 7.79
C ASN A 97 -17.34 10.46 7.41
N SER A 98 -16.06 10.40 7.20
CA SER A 98 -15.34 11.52 6.59
C SER A 98 -15.26 11.32 5.07
N ASP A 99 -16.30 11.71 4.35
CA ASP A 99 -16.31 11.58 2.90
C ASP A 99 -15.52 12.70 2.23
N GLY A 100 -14.52 12.31 1.41
CA GLY A 100 -13.88 13.20 0.44
C GLY A 100 -12.80 14.13 0.97
N PHE A 101 -12.10 13.78 2.06
CA PHE A 101 -10.96 14.58 2.45
C PHE A 101 -9.62 14.05 1.90
N SER A 102 -8.61 14.91 1.89
CA SER A 102 -7.29 14.56 1.40
C SER A 102 -6.16 15.15 2.25
N VAL A 103 -5.06 14.41 2.33
CA VAL A 103 -3.77 14.93 2.77
C VAL A 103 -2.91 15.14 1.53
N SER A 104 -2.62 16.39 1.18
CA SER A 104 -1.90 16.75 -0.02
C SER A 104 -0.71 17.67 0.27
N LYS A 105 0.25 17.73 -0.65
CA LYS A 105 1.35 18.68 -0.55
C LYS A 105 0.87 20.12 -0.83
N SER A 106 1.54 21.12 -0.29
CA SER A 106 1.36 22.51 -0.72
C SER A 106 1.94 22.74 -2.13
N ASN A 107 1.40 23.70 -2.86
CA ASN A 107 1.81 24.01 -4.24
C ASN A 107 3.32 24.24 -4.40
N GLY A 108 3.86 23.81 -5.53
CA GLY A 108 5.19 24.15 -6.02
C GLY A 108 6.38 23.42 -5.41
N SER A 109 6.16 22.42 -4.56
CA SER A 109 7.24 21.71 -3.86
C SER A 109 7.43 20.27 -4.32
N ASN A 110 8.69 19.86 -4.50
CA ASN A 110 9.06 18.46 -4.68
C ASN A 110 9.01 17.76 -3.32
N ARG A 111 7.94 17.00 -3.07
CA ARG A 111 7.70 16.38 -1.77
C ARG A 111 7.37 14.91 -1.90
N THR A 112 7.84 14.13 -0.93
CA THR A 112 7.62 12.69 -0.85
C THR A 112 6.92 12.32 0.45
N VAL A 113 6.19 11.22 0.40
CA VAL A 113 5.69 10.52 1.58
C VAL A 113 6.53 9.27 1.75
N ASN A 114 7.13 9.10 2.91
CA ASN A 114 7.83 7.87 3.31
C ASN A 114 6.94 7.08 4.26
N LEU A 115 6.56 5.90 3.84
CA LEU A 115 5.72 5.00 4.59
C LEU A 115 6.60 3.94 5.26
N ARG A 116 6.47 3.82 6.57
CA ARG A 116 7.33 3.00 7.42
C ARG A 116 6.49 2.05 8.26
N ASP A 117 7.15 1.11 8.88
CA ASP A 117 6.53 0.26 9.88
C ASP A 117 6.04 1.12 11.07
N GLY A 118 4.75 1.04 11.33
CA GLY A 118 4.09 1.70 12.46
C GLY A 118 4.16 0.92 13.78
N GLY A 119 5.01 -0.13 13.84
CA GLY A 119 5.14 -1.01 15.00
C GLY A 119 4.56 -2.41 14.81
N GLU A 120 3.81 -2.63 13.71
CA GLU A 120 3.14 -3.89 13.39
C GLU A 120 3.89 -4.71 12.33
N GLY A 121 5.08 -4.30 11.90
CA GLY A 121 5.82 -4.91 10.80
C GLY A 121 5.40 -4.41 9.42
N TYR A 122 4.43 -3.50 9.35
CA TYR A 122 3.93 -2.90 8.12
C TYR A 122 3.38 -1.48 8.35
N THR A 123 3.21 -0.73 7.24
CA THR A 123 2.43 0.51 7.23
C THR A 123 0.94 0.17 7.18
N LEU A 124 0.14 0.70 8.10
CA LEU A 124 -1.30 0.47 8.13
C LEU A 124 -2.07 1.66 7.52
N PHE A 125 -2.95 1.36 6.57
CA PHE A 125 -4.02 2.24 6.12
C PHE A 125 -5.35 1.63 6.53
N ASP A 126 -5.98 2.22 7.56
CA ASP A 126 -7.29 1.81 8.07
C ASP A 126 -8.32 2.88 7.73
N ILE A 127 -9.05 2.68 6.63
CA ILE A 127 -9.81 3.69 5.92
C ILE A 127 -11.31 3.39 6.00
N GLY A 128 -11.98 3.98 6.99
CA GLY A 128 -13.42 3.86 7.20
C GLY A 128 -14.27 4.85 6.38
N GLY A 129 -13.67 5.89 5.79
CA GLY A 129 -14.30 6.90 4.93
C GLY A 129 -13.57 7.09 3.60
N ASP A 130 -14.07 7.91 2.69
CA ASP A 130 -13.36 8.23 1.45
C ASP A 130 -12.15 9.13 1.74
N PHE A 131 -10.97 8.71 1.27
CA PHE A 131 -9.71 9.37 1.57
C PHE A 131 -8.81 9.51 0.33
N SER A 132 -8.03 10.59 0.28
CA SER A 132 -7.01 10.75 -0.76
C SER A 132 -5.65 11.15 -0.17
N LEU A 133 -4.62 10.39 -0.52
CA LEU A 133 -3.23 10.77 -0.30
C LEU A 133 -2.73 11.52 -1.55
N GLY A 134 -2.80 12.84 -1.50
CA GLY A 134 -2.64 13.74 -2.64
C GLY A 134 -3.95 14.03 -3.35
N VAL A 135 -3.90 14.94 -4.32
CA VAL A 135 -4.99 15.26 -5.26
C VAL A 135 -4.40 15.50 -6.65
N ALA A 136 -5.23 15.45 -7.69
CA ALA A 136 -4.77 15.57 -9.08
C ALA A 136 -3.94 16.84 -9.38
N SER A 137 -4.24 17.96 -8.70
CA SER A 137 -3.50 19.22 -8.82
C SER A 137 -2.26 19.31 -7.93
N GLN A 138 -2.11 18.40 -6.96
CA GLN A 138 -1.04 18.37 -5.95
C GLN A 138 -0.53 16.94 -5.73
N VAL A 139 -0.01 16.37 -6.81
CA VAL A 139 0.54 15.00 -6.83
C VAL A 139 1.83 14.94 -6.03
N TRP A 140 1.98 13.96 -5.15
CA TRP A 140 3.24 13.67 -4.48
C TRP A 140 4.29 13.22 -5.50
N ASN A 141 5.52 13.68 -5.35
CA ASN A 141 6.63 13.24 -6.21
C ASN A 141 6.97 11.76 -6.02
N GLY A 142 6.66 11.23 -4.85
CA GLY A 142 6.78 9.82 -4.53
C GLY A 142 6.02 9.47 -3.26
N VAL A 143 5.47 8.28 -3.25
CA VAL A 143 4.94 7.59 -2.07
C VAL A 143 5.79 6.35 -1.88
N VAL A 144 6.76 6.42 -0.98
CA VAL A 144 7.85 5.44 -0.86
C VAL A 144 7.62 4.54 0.33
N PHE A 145 7.47 3.25 0.08
CA PHE A 145 7.30 2.22 1.11
C PHE A 145 8.65 1.71 1.59
N ASN A 146 8.91 1.88 2.88
CA ASN A 146 10.07 1.33 3.59
C ASN A 146 9.76 0.01 4.30
N SER A 147 8.49 -0.36 4.38
CA SER A 147 7.95 -1.62 4.91
C SER A 147 6.91 -2.18 3.95
N SER A 148 6.40 -3.37 4.22
CA SER A 148 5.15 -3.84 3.63
C SER A 148 3.99 -2.90 4.01
N ALA A 149 2.87 -2.97 3.30
CA ALA A 149 1.71 -2.16 3.63
C ALA A 149 0.43 -3.00 3.64
N LEU A 150 -0.49 -2.63 4.54
CA LEU A 150 -1.83 -3.18 4.63
C LEU A 150 -2.84 -2.06 4.41
N PHE A 151 -3.71 -2.25 3.42
CA PHE A 151 -4.79 -1.34 3.06
C PHE A 151 -6.12 -1.97 3.45
N ASN A 152 -6.62 -1.65 4.63
CA ASN A 152 -7.96 -1.95 5.10
C ASN A 152 -8.89 -0.80 4.71
N ILE A 153 -9.65 -0.98 3.65
CA ILE A 153 -10.59 0.03 3.16
C ILE A 153 -11.99 -0.54 3.35
N ALA A 154 -12.83 0.18 4.08
CA ALA A 154 -14.19 -0.25 4.37
C ALA A 154 -14.98 -0.48 3.07
N SER A 155 -15.89 -1.43 3.09
CA SER A 155 -16.73 -1.76 1.93
C SER A 155 -17.50 -0.53 1.44
N GLY A 156 -17.48 -0.30 0.12
CA GLY A 156 -18.08 0.87 -0.52
C GLY A 156 -17.28 2.16 -0.34
N LYS A 157 -16.13 2.15 0.33
CA LYS A 157 -15.24 3.29 0.49
C LYS A 157 -14.04 3.20 -0.43
N THR A 158 -13.39 4.36 -0.62
CA THR A 158 -12.32 4.54 -1.60
C THR A 158 -11.12 5.24 -0.99
N MET A 159 -9.94 4.68 -1.24
CA MET A 159 -8.68 5.37 -0.99
C MET A 159 -8.00 5.70 -2.32
N ASN A 160 -7.72 6.98 -2.56
CA ASN A 160 -6.95 7.42 -3.73
C ASN A 160 -5.49 7.70 -3.35
N ILE A 161 -4.56 7.30 -4.23
CA ILE A 161 -3.16 7.72 -4.13
C ILE A 161 -2.78 8.51 -5.38
N TYR A 162 -2.37 9.75 -5.18
CA TYR A 162 -1.81 10.65 -6.18
C TYR A 162 -0.32 10.85 -5.91
N GLY A 163 0.49 9.91 -6.38
CA GLY A 163 1.94 9.92 -6.23
C GLY A 163 2.53 8.63 -6.78
N GLY A 164 3.68 8.70 -7.45
CA GLY A 164 4.33 7.49 -7.95
C GLY A 164 4.78 6.60 -6.79
N LEU A 165 4.24 5.38 -6.74
CA LEU A 165 4.61 4.41 -5.71
C LEU A 165 6.05 3.93 -5.94
N GLY A 166 6.81 3.82 -4.86
CA GLY A 166 8.15 3.26 -4.85
C GLY A 166 8.43 2.44 -3.60
N THR A 167 9.47 1.63 -3.64
CA THR A 167 9.99 0.92 -2.48
C THR A 167 11.41 1.38 -2.18
N ALA A 168 11.77 1.49 -0.91
CA ALA A 168 13.12 1.83 -0.50
C ALA A 168 13.88 0.59 0.00
N GLY A 169 15.16 0.52 -0.32
CA GLY A 169 16.02 -0.62 0.06
C GLY A 169 15.74 -1.89 -0.76
N THR A 170 16.39 -2.98 -0.39
CA THR A 170 16.42 -4.25 -1.16
C THR A 170 15.55 -5.35 -0.57
N GLY A 171 14.84 -5.10 0.53
CA GLY A 171 13.96 -6.12 1.16
C GLY A 171 12.71 -6.38 0.34
N ALA A 172 12.26 -7.64 0.30
CA ALA A 172 10.96 -7.99 -0.25
C ALA A 172 9.85 -7.29 0.53
N ARG A 173 8.86 -6.75 -0.17
CA ARG A 173 7.69 -6.09 0.42
C ARG A 173 6.43 -6.58 -0.22
N THR A 174 5.36 -6.58 0.58
CA THR A 174 4.03 -6.94 0.10
C THR A 174 3.05 -5.79 0.36
N MET A 175 2.30 -5.45 -0.66
CA MET A 175 1.17 -4.52 -0.60
C MET A 175 -0.11 -5.34 -0.53
N THR A 176 -0.67 -5.48 0.65
CA THR A 176 -1.93 -6.23 0.85
C THR A 176 -3.11 -5.29 0.81
N VAL A 177 -4.10 -5.57 -0.03
CA VAL A 177 -5.33 -4.79 -0.16
C VAL A 177 -6.51 -5.69 0.17
N GLY A 178 -7.23 -5.32 1.22
CA GLY A 178 -8.38 -6.07 1.74
C GLY A 178 -8.00 -7.18 2.71
N THR A 179 -8.73 -7.22 3.80
CA THR A 179 -8.78 -8.31 4.78
C THR A 179 -10.24 -8.63 5.05
N ASP A 180 -10.51 -9.59 5.93
CA ASP A 180 -11.89 -9.93 6.29
C ASP A 180 -12.64 -8.68 6.81
N GLY A 181 -13.79 -8.39 6.20
CA GLY A 181 -14.59 -7.20 6.47
C GLY A 181 -14.17 -5.92 5.72
N PHE A 182 -13.05 -5.90 4.99
CA PHE A 182 -12.54 -4.72 4.28
C PHE A 182 -12.46 -4.96 2.77
N ALA A 183 -13.55 -4.70 2.07
CA ALA A 183 -13.71 -4.92 0.63
C ALA A 183 -13.83 -3.62 -0.19
N GLY A 184 -13.19 -2.55 0.27
CA GLY A 184 -13.21 -1.26 -0.42
C GLY A 184 -12.26 -1.19 -1.62
N THR A 185 -12.08 0.02 -2.16
CA THR A 185 -11.31 0.25 -3.39
C THR A 185 -10.08 1.11 -3.13
N LEU A 186 -8.92 0.61 -3.53
CA LEU A 186 -7.68 1.38 -3.64
C LEU A 186 -7.51 1.85 -5.10
N ILE A 187 -7.37 3.16 -5.32
CA ILE A 187 -7.17 3.74 -6.64
C ILE A 187 -5.75 4.28 -6.79
N LEU A 188 -5.03 3.76 -7.76
CA LEU A 188 -3.67 4.17 -8.12
C LEU A 188 -3.73 5.09 -9.34
N ASN A 189 -3.50 6.41 -9.12
CA ASN A 189 -3.74 7.43 -10.13
C ASN A 189 -2.50 7.77 -10.99
N THR A 190 -1.31 7.32 -10.58
CA THR A 190 -0.04 7.68 -11.25
C THR A 190 0.79 6.43 -11.55
N ALA A 191 1.74 6.58 -12.48
CA ALA A 191 2.74 5.54 -12.71
C ALA A 191 3.57 5.30 -11.45
N ALA A 192 3.90 4.04 -11.19
CA ALA A 192 4.87 3.68 -10.15
C ALA A 192 6.28 4.17 -10.56
N GLN A 193 7.12 4.40 -9.55
CA GLN A 193 8.54 4.65 -9.75
C GLN A 193 9.23 3.35 -10.19
N SER A 194 10.37 3.44 -10.85
CA SER A 194 11.18 2.27 -11.23
C SER A 194 11.64 1.43 -10.03
N SER A 195 11.66 2.02 -8.83
CA SER A 195 11.95 1.34 -7.57
C SER A 195 10.78 0.52 -7.01
N MET A 196 9.58 0.59 -7.59
CA MET A 196 8.42 -0.17 -7.09
C MET A 196 8.54 -1.63 -7.49
N THR A 197 9.02 -2.45 -6.57
CA THR A 197 9.26 -3.89 -6.75
C THR A 197 8.43 -4.77 -5.81
N ALA A 198 7.49 -4.16 -5.06
CA ALA A 198 6.67 -4.89 -4.11
C ALA A 198 5.68 -5.82 -4.80
N ASP A 199 5.42 -6.97 -4.18
CA ASP A 199 4.36 -7.86 -4.58
C ASP A 199 3.01 -7.35 -4.08
N TRP A 200 1.96 -7.57 -4.87
CA TRP A 200 0.59 -7.20 -4.53
C TRP A 200 -0.22 -8.43 -4.17
N VAL A 201 -0.96 -8.34 -3.06
CA VAL A 201 -1.97 -9.34 -2.68
C VAL A 201 -3.30 -8.62 -2.54
N ILE A 202 -4.28 -8.98 -3.37
CA ILE A 202 -5.61 -8.37 -3.39
C ILE A 202 -6.62 -9.44 -3.01
N SER A 203 -7.35 -9.24 -1.93
CA SER A 203 -8.13 -10.30 -1.31
C SER A 203 -9.49 -9.82 -0.78
N HIS A 204 -10.34 -10.76 -0.34
CA HIS A 204 -11.59 -10.51 0.38
C HIS A 204 -12.57 -9.55 -0.32
N GLY A 205 -12.64 -9.62 -1.65
CA GLY A 205 -13.52 -8.74 -2.44
C GLY A 205 -12.99 -7.32 -2.65
N ALA A 206 -11.85 -6.94 -2.05
CA ALA A 206 -11.26 -5.64 -2.27
C ALA A 206 -10.87 -5.42 -3.74
N THR A 207 -10.87 -4.17 -4.15
CA THR A 207 -10.56 -3.78 -5.55
C THR A 207 -9.34 -2.88 -5.60
N VAL A 208 -8.43 -3.15 -6.53
CA VAL A 208 -7.40 -2.19 -6.94
C VAL A 208 -7.77 -1.64 -8.32
N GLN A 209 -8.01 -0.34 -8.39
CA GLN A 209 -8.28 0.36 -9.64
C GLN A 209 -7.00 1.02 -10.15
N LEU A 210 -6.65 0.74 -11.39
CA LEU A 210 -5.45 1.22 -12.06
C LEU A 210 -5.84 2.31 -13.07
N ASN A 211 -5.58 3.56 -12.71
CA ASN A 211 -5.78 4.71 -13.60
C ASN A 211 -4.53 5.03 -14.45
N ASN A 212 -3.45 4.25 -14.24
CA ASN A 212 -2.23 4.35 -15.04
C ASN A 212 -1.69 2.95 -15.34
N ALA A 213 -1.24 2.74 -16.57
CA ALA A 213 -0.71 1.47 -17.06
C ALA A 213 0.52 0.95 -16.31
N ALA A 214 1.30 1.83 -15.68
CA ALA A 214 2.50 1.46 -14.93
C ALA A 214 2.31 1.55 -13.41
N ALA A 215 1.07 1.57 -12.89
CA ALA A 215 0.82 1.84 -11.47
C ALA A 215 1.28 0.72 -10.51
N LEU A 216 1.36 -0.52 -10.98
CA LEU A 216 1.73 -1.68 -10.14
C LEU A 216 3.24 -1.83 -9.89
N GLY A 217 4.09 -1.18 -10.69
CA GLY A 217 5.53 -1.45 -10.65
C GLY A 217 5.90 -2.80 -11.28
N SER A 218 6.91 -3.50 -10.72
CA SER A 218 7.47 -4.73 -11.32
C SER A 218 7.29 -6.00 -10.49
N GLY A 219 6.70 -5.92 -9.29
CA GLY A 219 6.43 -7.10 -8.44
C GLY A 219 5.32 -8.00 -8.99
N SER A 220 5.11 -9.15 -8.42
CA SER A 220 4.00 -10.04 -8.77
C SER A 220 2.65 -9.52 -8.27
N VAL A 221 1.56 -10.03 -8.84
CA VAL A 221 0.20 -9.73 -8.43
C VAL A 221 -0.54 -11.02 -8.10
N SER A 222 -1.09 -11.10 -6.91
CA SER A 222 -1.90 -12.23 -6.45
C SER A 222 -3.33 -11.77 -6.19
N LEU A 223 -4.30 -12.38 -6.86
CA LEU A 223 -5.72 -12.22 -6.57
C LEU A 223 -6.19 -13.43 -5.75
N ASN A 224 -6.60 -13.17 -4.51
CA ASN A 224 -7.17 -14.17 -3.62
C ASN A 224 -8.61 -13.78 -3.24
N GLY A 225 -9.53 -13.95 -4.17
CA GLY A 225 -10.88 -13.42 -4.04
C GLY A 225 -10.97 -11.91 -4.14
N GLY A 226 -9.96 -11.24 -4.68
CA GLY A 226 -9.94 -9.79 -4.91
C GLY A 226 -10.17 -9.41 -6.37
N ASN A 227 -10.17 -8.12 -6.66
CA ASN A 227 -10.52 -7.59 -7.96
C ASN A 227 -9.50 -6.58 -8.47
N ILE A 228 -9.31 -6.53 -9.78
CA ILE A 228 -8.60 -5.46 -10.48
C ILE A 228 -9.56 -4.77 -11.45
N THR A 229 -9.51 -3.43 -11.47
CA THR A 229 -10.13 -2.62 -12.52
C THR A 229 -9.05 -1.85 -13.25
N ALA A 230 -8.87 -2.11 -14.55
CA ALA A 230 -7.91 -1.40 -15.39
C ALA A 230 -8.64 -0.46 -16.34
N GLN A 231 -8.33 0.83 -16.26
CA GLN A 231 -8.98 1.88 -17.04
C GLN A 231 -8.27 2.17 -18.37
N HIS A 232 -7.12 1.53 -18.61
CA HIS A 232 -6.28 1.77 -19.79
C HIS A 232 -5.85 0.47 -20.47
N ASP A 233 -5.62 0.55 -21.79
CA ASP A 233 -4.85 -0.47 -22.49
C ASP A 233 -3.45 -0.56 -21.89
N ALA A 234 -3.09 -1.72 -21.38
CA ALA A 234 -1.81 -1.90 -20.74
C ALA A 234 -1.21 -3.27 -20.94
N VAL A 235 0.10 -3.30 -21.04
CA VAL A 235 0.89 -4.51 -20.85
C VAL A 235 1.54 -4.42 -19.48
N TYR A 236 1.07 -5.22 -18.54
CA TYR A 236 1.66 -5.34 -17.22
C TYR A 236 2.76 -6.40 -17.28
N ASN A 237 3.99 -6.00 -16.97
CA ASN A 237 5.12 -6.93 -16.89
C ASN A 237 5.08 -7.81 -15.63
N ASN A 238 3.99 -7.75 -14.89
CA ASN A 238 3.75 -8.51 -13.69
C ASN A 238 3.30 -9.94 -14.02
N ALA A 239 3.73 -10.91 -13.22
CA ALA A 239 3.08 -12.20 -13.15
C ALA A 239 1.77 -12.07 -12.35
N LEU A 240 0.67 -12.63 -12.87
CA LEU A 240 -0.62 -12.68 -12.21
C LEU A 240 -0.90 -14.09 -11.70
N ALA A 241 -1.08 -14.24 -10.40
CA ALA A 241 -1.55 -15.49 -9.79
C ALA A 241 -2.99 -15.31 -9.29
N VAL A 242 -3.87 -16.25 -9.56
CA VAL A 242 -5.28 -16.22 -9.17
C VAL A 242 -5.61 -17.42 -8.32
N SER A 243 -6.18 -17.15 -7.14
CA SER A 243 -6.75 -18.15 -6.25
C SER A 243 -8.15 -17.70 -5.80
N GLY A 244 -9.01 -18.66 -5.52
CA GLY A 244 -10.40 -18.36 -5.18
C GLY A 244 -11.20 -17.78 -6.36
N SER A 245 -12.29 -17.08 -6.04
CA SER A 245 -13.14 -16.40 -7.02
C SER A 245 -12.75 -14.93 -7.09
N SER A 246 -12.12 -14.52 -8.17
CA SER A 246 -11.58 -13.19 -8.37
C SER A 246 -12.16 -12.53 -9.62
N GLY A 247 -12.19 -11.20 -9.65
CA GLY A 247 -12.71 -10.42 -10.77
C GLY A 247 -11.66 -9.57 -11.44
N MET A 248 -11.80 -9.36 -12.75
CA MET A 248 -11.04 -8.38 -13.48
C MET A 248 -11.97 -7.60 -14.41
N ASN A 249 -12.10 -6.31 -14.15
CA ASN A 249 -12.84 -5.41 -15.01
C ASN A 249 -11.83 -4.59 -15.83
N VAL A 250 -11.75 -4.88 -17.11
CA VAL A 250 -10.80 -4.25 -18.03
C VAL A 250 -11.57 -3.53 -19.12
N ASN A 251 -11.38 -2.23 -19.24
CA ASN A 251 -12.02 -1.42 -20.27
C ASN A 251 -11.34 -1.55 -21.63
N ALA A 252 -10.22 -2.29 -21.70
CA ALA A 252 -9.38 -2.36 -22.87
C ALA A 252 -8.51 -3.64 -22.88
N ALA A 253 -7.66 -3.82 -23.87
CA ALA A 253 -6.78 -4.98 -24.00
C ALA A 253 -5.69 -4.97 -22.91
N THR A 254 -5.98 -5.62 -21.80
CA THR A 254 -5.03 -5.78 -20.69
C THR A 254 -4.25 -7.08 -20.84
N ARG A 255 -2.93 -7.01 -20.76
CA ARG A 255 -2.02 -8.16 -20.89
C ARG A 255 -1.11 -8.26 -19.67
N PHE A 256 -0.86 -9.51 -19.23
CA PHE A 256 0.12 -9.82 -18.20
C PHE A 256 1.28 -10.64 -18.77
N ALA A 257 2.44 -10.55 -18.13
CA ALA A 257 3.61 -11.33 -18.54
C ALA A 257 3.35 -12.84 -18.42
N SER A 258 2.71 -13.25 -17.34
CA SER A 258 2.20 -14.61 -17.16
C SER A 258 0.94 -14.59 -16.29
N VAL A 259 0.12 -15.62 -16.43
CA VAL A 259 -1.09 -15.81 -15.61
C VAL A 259 -1.13 -17.25 -15.15
N SER A 260 -1.37 -17.45 -13.85
CA SER A 260 -1.58 -18.78 -13.26
C SER A 260 -2.85 -18.81 -12.44
N LEU A 261 -3.69 -19.80 -12.64
CA LEU A 261 -4.84 -20.09 -11.81
C LEU A 261 -4.56 -21.32 -10.97
N SER A 262 -4.76 -21.22 -9.66
CA SER A 262 -4.72 -22.40 -8.79
C SER A 262 -5.93 -23.31 -9.03
N ASN A 263 -5.91 -24.51 -8.43
CA ASN A 263 -7.00 -25.46 -8.54
C ASN A 263 -8.34 -24.83 -8.13
N ALA A 264 -9.35 -25.01 -8.94
CA ALA A 264 -10.70 -24.47 -8.74
C ALA A 264 -10.79 -22.92 -8.66
N ALA A 265 -9.70 -22.19 -9.01
CA ALA A 265 -9.77 -20.73 -9.07
C ALA A 265 -10.66 -20.27 -10.23
N VAL A 266 -11.38 -19.18 -10.00
CA VAL A 266 -12.21 -18.55 -11.03
C VAL A 266 -11.74 -17.12 -11.26
N LEU A 267 -11.39 -16.79 -12.50
CA LEU A 267 -11.14 -15.42 -12.92
C LEU A 267 -12.27 -14.94 -13.82
N ASN A 268 -13.08 -14.02 -13.30
CA ASN A 268 -14.17 -13.41 -14.04
C ASN A 268 -13.71 -12.11 -14.71
N MET A 269 -13.72 -12.09 -16.03
CA MET A 269 -13.31 -10.93 -16.84
C MET A 269 -14.42 -9.89 -17.06
N ASN A 270 -15.63 -10.13 -16.52
CA ASN A 270 -16.78 -9.22 -16.67
C ASN A 270 -17.04 -8.80 -18.14
N GLY A 271 -16.85 -9.72 -19.08
CA GLY A 271 -16.98 -9.46 -20.52
C GLY A 271 -15.74 -8.87 -21.19
N GLY A 272 -14.70 -8.55 -20.43
CA GLY A 272 -13.42 -8.07 -20.96
C GLY A 272 -12.55 -9.18 -21.59
N THR A 273 -11.38 -8.80 -22.05
CA THR A 273 -10.38 -9.69 -22.67
C THR A 273 -9.12 -9.74 -21.81
N LEU A 274 -8.75 -10.93 -21.35
CA LEU A 274 -7.45 -11.22 -20.77
C LEU A 274 -6.44 -11.46 -21.90
N GLY A 275 -5.33 -10.73 -21.88
CA GLY A 275 -4.20 -10.97 -22.75
C GLY A 275 -3.03 -11.61 -22.01
N ILE A 276 -2.33 -12.53 -22.67
CA ILE A 276 -1.02 -13.00 -22.28
C ILE A 276 0.00 -12.31 -23.18
N ALA A 277 1.04 -11.72 -22.59
CA ALA A 277 2.09 -11.03 -23.34
C ALA A 277 2.87 -12.00 -24.25
N ASN A 278 3.64 -11.46 -25.19
CA ASN A 278 4.51 -12.28 -26.05
C ASN A 278 5.48 -13.09 -25.19
N ALA A 279 5.64 -14.35 -25.54
CA ALA A 279 6.41 -15.34 -24.78
C ALA A 279 5.94 -15.54 -23.32
N GLY A 280 4.74 -15.09 -22.98
CA GLY A 280 4.15 -15.28 -21.66
C GLY A 280 3.59 -16.70 -21.47
N VAL A 281 3.27 -17.04 -20.24
CA VAL A 281 2.75 -18.37 -19.87
C VAL A 281 1.37 -18.22 -19.24
N LEU A 282 0.41 -19.02 -19.72
CA LEU A 282 -0.85 -19.26 -19.04
C LEU A 282 -0.85 -20.67 -18.44
N THR A 283 -0.99 -20.75 -17.12
CA THR A 283 -1.12 -22.03 -16.40
C THR A 283 -2.50 -22.12 -15.77
N LEU A 284 -3.22 -23.20 -16.04
CA LEU A 284 -4.50 -23.50 -15.43
C LEU A 284 -4.35 -24.71 -14.49
N GLY A 285 -4.64 -24.51 -13.22
CA GLY A 285 -4.77 -25.62 -12.28
C GLY A 285 -6.04 -26.44 -12.56
N SER A 286 -6.16 -27.62 -11.98
CA SER A 286 -7.31 -28.50 -12.21
C SER A 286 -8.62 -27.76 -11.83
N SER A 287 -9.58 -27.74 -12.76
CA SER A 287 -10.83 -26.99 -12.63
C SER A 287 -10.69 -25.45 -12.54
N GLY A 288 -9.53 -24.89 -12.86
CA GLY A 288 -9.36 -23.44 -13.00
C GLY A 288 -10.20 -22.92 -14.19
N THR A 289 -10.90 -21.78 -13.99
CA THR A 289 -11.81 -21.24 -15.00
C THR A 289 -11.53 -19.77 -15.27
N ILE A 290 -11.50 -19.38 -16.54
CA ILE A 290 -11.52 -17.98 -16.97
C ILE A 290 -12.83 -17.74 -17.70
N THR A 291 -13.62 -16.77 -17.24
CA THR A 291 -14.85 -16.35 -17.92
C THR A 291 -14.62 -15.05 -18.65
N GLY A 292 -14.79 -15.03 -19.97
CA GLY A 292 -14.52 -13.90 -20.84
C GLY A 292 -13.64 -14.28 -22.03
N ASN A 293 -13.07 -13.30 -22.70
CA ASN A 293 -12.22 -13.53 -23.85
C ASN A 293 -10.75 -13.70 -23.44
N LEU A 294 -10.01 -14.54 -24.17
CA LEU A 294 -8.59 -14.76 -23.98
C LEU A 294 -7.83 -14.47 -25.27
N THR A 295 -6.77 -13.69 -25.20
CA THR A 295 -5.82 -13.49 -26.29
C THR A 295 -4.42 -13.90 -25.89
N LEU A 296 -3.74 -14.63 -26.77
CA LEU A 296 -2.36 -15.06 -26.56
C LEU A 296 -1.44 -14.23 -27.44
N GLY A 297 -0.38 -13.72 -26.85
CA GLY A 297 0.72 -13.11 -27.60
C GLY A 297 1.52 -14.14 -28.38
N ASN A 298 2.41 -13.70 -29.26
CA ASN A 298 3.27 -14.58 -30.04
C ASN A 298 4.17 -15.43 -29.13
N ALA A 299 4.32 -16.71 -29.45
CA ALA A 299 5.12 -17.67 -28.69
C ALA A 299 4.67 -17.85 -27.21
N SER A 300 3.40 -17.58 -26.87
CA SER A 300 2.85 -17.88 -25.57
C SER A 300 2.65 -19.38 -25.36
N LEU A 301 2.85 -19.84 -24.12
CA LEU A 301 2.71 -21.24 -23.72
C LEU A 301 1.44 -21.44 -22.89
N LEU A 302 0.71 -22.53 -23.17
CA LEU A 302 -0.43 -22.99 -22.37
C LEU A 302 -0.02 -24.25 -21.60
N ASN A 303 -0.22 -24.23 -20.29
CA ASN A 303 -0.04 -25.36 -19.39
C ASN A 303 -1.39 -25.71 -18.74
N PHE A 304 -1.75 -27.01 -18.72
CA PHE A 304 -2.98 -27.54 -18.13
C PHE A 304 -2.66 -28.62 -17.08
#